data_082463eb7b1612a50fe9ab485d0fbcbb
#
_entry.id   082463eb7b1612a50fe9ab485d0fbcbb
#
_cell.length_a   1.000
_cell.length_b   1.000
_cell.length_c   1.000
_cell.angle_alpha   90.00
_cell.angle_beta   90.00
_cell.angle_gamma   90.00
#
_symmetry.space_group_name_H-M   'P 1'
#
loop_
_entity.id
_entity.type
_entity.pdbx_description
1 polymer ?
#
loop_
_entity_poly.entity_id
_entity_poly.type
_entity_poly.pdbx_seq_one_letter_code
_entity_poly.pdbx_strand_id
1 'polypeptide(L)'
;MAFVDPSDPCVHCGFCLPTCASYRVLGTEMDSPRGRIHTLKAIEAGELEMDATVASHFDSCLGCFACVTACPSGVRYDQLIEATRPKLNQPEFRSSWQTSFRQLLLLVLPYPNRLRALLQPLRAYAGTGLQRFTRETGLLKLLGPQLEAMEALLPPLSPEGFADRFPLVSPAQGERRGRVGLVLGCVQRCFDPGVNEATVAVLQANGFEVVIPADQGCCGAVSHHQGQLQQTQELASALVQSFAEEALDAVLVAASGCGHTMKAYGELLDGAANFSAPVLDVHEFLANRGLSKSFQQALTPLPCAVAYHDACHMIH
;
A
#
# COMPACT_ATOMS: atom_id res chain seq x y z
N MET A 1 8.42 17.69 -22.20
CA MET A 1 8.79 16.83 -21.05
C MET A 1 8.53 15.39 -21.46
N ALA A 2 9.54 14.56 -21.61
CA ALA A 2 9.35 13.18 -22.08
C ALA A 2 8.53 12.36 -21.07
N PHE A 3 7.47 11.69 -21.55
CA PHE A 3 6.63 10.80 -20.74
C PHE A 3 7.07 9.34 -20.85
N VAL A 4 7.73 9.01 -21.94
CA VAL A 4 8.19 7.66 -22.28
C VAL A 4 9.68 7.74 -22.59
N ASP A 5 10.45 6.79 -22.07
CA ASP A 5 11.84 6.65 -22.44
C ASP A 5 11.91 6.24 -23.93
N PRO A 6 12.68 6.91 -24.79
CA PRO A 6 12.86 6.53 -26.19
C PRO A 6 13.38 5.10 -26.36
N SER A 7 14.01 4.53 -25.34
CA SER A 7 14.47 3.14 -25.30
C SER A 7 13.41 2.15 -24.83
N ASP A 8 12.15 2.59 -24.58
CA ASP A 8 11.06 1.71 -24.16
C ASP A 8 10.89 0.50 -25.10
N PRO A 9 11.09 -0.73 -24.62
CA PRO A 9 11.10 -1.93 -25.43
C PRO A 9 9.70 -2.44 -25.81
N CYS A 10 8.63 -1.68 -25.61
CA CYS A 10 7.26 -2.12 -25.89
C CYS A 10 7.03 -2.36 -27.39
N VAL A 11 6.80 -3.61 -27.76
CA VAL A 11 6.50 -4.05 -29.14
C VAL A 11 4.99 -4.29 -29.36
N HIS A 12 4.14 -3.82 -28.47
CA HIS A 12 2.67 -3.94 -28.53
C HIS A 12 2.12 -5.37 -28.69
N CYS A 13 2.83 -6.40 -28.25
CA CYS A 13 2.46 -7.82 -28.41
C CYS A 13 1.16 -8.23 -27.68
N GLY A 14 0.73 -7.48 -26.65
CA GLY A 14 -0.52 -7.73 -25.94
C GLY A 14 -0.46 -8.72 -24.77
N PHE A 15 0.70 -9.28 -24.41
CA PHE A 15 0.83 -10.21 -23.27
C PHE A 15 0.42 -9.59 -21.93
N CYS A 16 0.47 -8.27 -21.80
CA CYS A 16 0.01 -7.54 -20.61
C CYS A 16 -1.52 -7.42 -20.49
N LEU A 17 -2.29 -7.68 -21.55
CA LEU A 17 -3.74 -7.47 -21.54
C LEU A 17 -4.49 -8.44 -20.62
N PRO A 18 -4.29 -9.76 -20.67
CA PRO A 18 -5.01 -10.70 -19.83
C PRO A 18 -4.68 -10.58 -18.34
N THR A 19 -3.54 -9.98 -17.99
CA THR A 19 -3.12 -9.77 -16.61
C THR A 19 -3.59 -8.43 -16.03
N CYS A 20 -4.00 -7.49 -16.89
CA CYS A 20 -4.39 -6.16 -16.47
C CYS A 20 -5.82 -6.12 -15.93
N ALA A 21 -5.99 -5.81 -14.64
CA ALA A 21 -7.30 -5.75 -13.99
C ALA A 21 -8.21 -4.66 -14.60
N SER A 22 -7.67 -3.45 -14.86
CA SER A 22 -8.46 -2.38 -15.48
C SER A 22 -8.94 -2.74 -16.89
N TYR A 23 -8.07 -3.32 -17.71
CA TYR A 23 -8.46 -3.78 -19.05
C TYR A 23 -9.54 -4.88 -19.01
N ARG A 24 -9.39 -5.85 -18.11
CA ARG A 24 -10.37 -6.96 -17.98
C ARG A 24 -11.76 -6.52 -17.54
N VAL A 25 -11.84 -5.45 -16.75
CA VAL A 25 -13.12 -4.92 -16.25
C VAL A 25 -13.74 -3.90 -17.21
N LEU A 26 -12.92 -2.98 -17.72
CA LEU A 26 -13.41 -1.87 -18.56
C LEU A 26 -13.50 -2.23 -20.05
N GLY A 27 -12.69 -3.19 -20.54
CA GLY A 27 -12.71 -3.66 -21.92
C GLY A 27 -12.15 -2.70 -22.96
N THR A 28 -11.57 -1.58 -22.54
CA THR A 28 -11.04 -0.56 -23.44
C THR A 28 -9.51 -0.65 -23.54
N GLU A 29 -8.98 -0.50 -24.75
CA GLU A 29 -7.54 -0.56 -24.98
C GLU A 29 -6.77 0.54 -24.22
N MET A 30 -7.37 1.73 -24.09
CA MET A 30 -6.78 2.88 -23.39
C MET A 30 -6.56 2.60 -21.90
N ASP A 31 -7.28 1.66 -21.32
CA ASP A 31 -7.16 1.23 -19.93
C ASP A 31 -6.20 0.04 -19.76
N SER A 32 -5.49 -0.33 -20.84
CA SER A 32 -4.44 -1.36 -20.81
C SER A 32 -3.04 -0.77 -20.64
N PRO A 33 -2.05 -1.55 -20.19
CA PRO A 33 -0.67 -1.07 -20.09
C PRO A 33 -0.11 -0.62 -21.43
N ARG A 34 -0.27 -1.41 -22.49
CA ARG A 34 0.22 -1.03 -23.82
C ARG A 34 -0.53 0.15 -24.42
N GLY A 35 -1.83 0.27 -24.16
CA GLY A 35 -2.63 1.43 -24.59
C GLY A 35 -2.15 2.71 -23.92
N ARG A 36 -1.89 2.69 -22.61
CA ARG A 36 -1.30 3.82 -21.88
C ARG A 36 0.08 4.20 -22.40
N ILE A 37 0.94 3.20 -22.71
CA ILE A 37 2.24 3.46 -23.33
C ILE A 37 2.06 4.13 -24.70
N HIS A 38 1.15 3.63 -25.53
CA HIS A 38 0.85 4.22 -26.83
C HIS A 38 0.36 5.67 -26.72
N THR A 39 -0.55 5.92 -25.76
CA THR A 39 -1.04 7.27 -25.43
C THR A 39 0.09 8.22 -25.05
N LEU A 40 1.02 7.78 -24.18
CA LEU A 40 2.16 8.61 -23.79
C LEU A 40 3.07 8.91 -24.97
N LYS A 41 3.34 7.92 -25.84
CA LYS A 41 4.13 8.13 -27.07
C LYS A 41 3.46 9.12 -28.03
N ALA A 42 2.13 9.04 -28.19
CA ALA A 42 1.38 9.99 -29.01
C ALA A 42 1.43 11.42 -28.44
N ILE A 43 1.36 11.57 -27.10
CA ILE A 43 1.52 12.88 -26.44
C ILE A 43 2.93 13.42 -26.64
N GLU A 44 3.94 12.59 -26.51
CA GLU A 44 5.35 12.99 -26.71
C GLU A 44 5.64 13.39 -28.17
N ALA A 45 4.99 12.70 -29.12
CA ALA A 45 5.06 13.05 -30.54
C ALA A 45 4.25 14.32 -30.90
N GLY A 46 3.46 14.86 -29.98
CA GLY A 46 2.58 16.02 -30.23
C GLY A 46 1.33 15.68 -31.04
N GLU A 47 0.98 14.40 -31.15
CA GLU A 47 -0.21 13.91 -31.86
C GLU A 47 -1.47 13.92 -30.98
N LEU A 48 -1.28 13.94 -29.66
CA LEU A 48 -2.35 13.93 -28.65
C LEU A 48 -1.99 14.89 -27.52
N GLU A 49 -3.00 15.60 -26.99
CA GLU A 49 -2.83 16.45 -25.81
C GLU A 49 -3.23 15.68 -24.54
N MET A 50 -2.55 15.99 -23.43
CA MET A 50 -2.95 15.47 -22.11
C MET A 50 -4.18 16.26 -21.65
N ASP A 51 -5.31 15.57 -21.56
CA ASP A 51 -6.58 16.13 -21.10
C ASP A 51 -7.18 15.31 -19.93
N ALA A 52 -8.35 15.70 -19.46
CA ALA A 52 -9.06 14.99 -18.38
C ALA A 52 -9.45 13.55 -18.79
N THR A 53 -9.72 13.28 -20.05
CA THR A 53 -10.06 11.95 -20.55
C THR A 53 -8.85 11.04 -20.49
N VAL A 54 -7.73 11.49 -21.02
CA VAL A 54 -6.44 10.79 -20.95
C VAL A 54 -6.06 10.54 -19.49
N ALA A 55 -6.14 11.55 -18.62
CA ALA A 55 -5.83 11.40 -17.20
C ALA A 55 -6.70 10.34 -16.52
N SER A 56 -7.98 10.20 -16.89
CA SER A 56 -8.88 9.20 -16.33
C SER A 56 -8.44 7.76 -16.62
N HIS A 57 -7.87 7.50 -17.81
CA HIS A 57 -7.31 6.19 -18.17
C HIS A 57 -6.09 5.82 -17.31
N PHE A 58 -5.28 6.79 -16.94
CA PHE A 58 -4.16 6.56 -16.01
C PHE A 58 -4.63 6.39 -14.56
N ASP A 59 -5.67 7.12 -14.16
CA ASP A 59 -6.28 6.99 -12.82
C ASP A 59 -6.95 5.62 -12.60
N SER A 60 -7.44 4.96 -13.67
CA SER A 60 -8.00 3.61 -13.60
C SER A 60 -6.95 2.52 -13.36
N CYS A 61 -5.65 2.82 -13.50
CA CYS A 61 -4.58 1.89 -13.22
C CYS A 61 -4.42 1.63 -11.72
N LEU A 62 -4.54 0.37 -11.31
CA LEU A 62 -4.40 -0.04 -9.90
C LEU A 62 -2.95 -0.04 -9.39
N GLY A 63 -1.95 0.07 -10.26
CA GLY A 63 -0.54 -0.05 -9.88
C GLY A 63 -0.18 -1.45 -9.34
N CYS A 64 -0.84 -2.49 -9.81
CA CYS A 64 -0.61 -3.87 -9.35
C CYS A 64 0.63 -4.54 -9.95
N PHE A 65 1.21 -3.97 -11.01
CA PHE A 65 2.43 -4.39 -11.70
C PHE A 65 2.42 -5.80 -12.33
N ALA A 66 1.26 -6.47 -12.39
CA ALA A 66 1.13 -7.76 -13.06
C ALA A 66 1.54 -7.72 -14.55
N CYS A 67 1.44 -6.57 -15.17
CA CYS A 67 1.90 -6.34 -16.53
C CYS A 67 3.44 -6.29 -16.67
N VAL A 68 4.16 -5.99 -15.61
CA VAL A 68 5.64 -5.97 -15.61
C VAL A 68 6.18 -7.39 -15.72
N THR A 69 5.74 -8.28 -14.83
CA THR A 69 6.15 -9.69 -14.84
C THR A 69 5.64 -10.46 -16.06
N ALA A 70 4.51 -10.06 -16.64
CA ALA A 70 3.97 -10.67 -17.86
C ALA A 70 4.65 -10.19 -19.15
N CYS A 71 5.49 -9.16 -19.09
CA CYS A 71 6.08 -8.55 -20.28
C CYS A 71 7.33 -9.31 -20.75
N PRO A 72 7.33 -9.98 -21.93
CA PRO A 72 8.50 -10.68 -22.45
C PRO A 72 9.61 -9.72 -22.90
N SER A 73 9.27 -8.46 -23.19
CA SER A 73 10.22 -7.43 -23.61
C SER A 73 10.83 -6.65 -22.43
N GLY A 74 10.44 -6.93 -21.19
CA GLY A 74 11.01 -6.31 -20.00
C GLY A 74 10.66 -4.84 -19.82
N VAL A 75 9.48 -4.40 -20.28
CA VAL A 75 9.00 -3.02 -20.07
C VAL A 75 8.84 -2.73 -18.59
N ARG A 76 9.49 -1.70 -18.10
CA ARG A 76 9.38 -1.21 -16.72
C ARG A 76 8.18 -0.27 -16.58
N TYR A 77 6.99 -0.86 -16.76
CA TYR A 77 5.74 -0.11 -16.65
C TYR A 77 5.51 0.49 -15.25
N ASP A 78 6.05 -0.13 -14.22
CA ASP A 78 6.13 0.38 -12.85
C ASP A 78 6.72 1.79 -12.82
N GLN A 79 7.94 1.96 -13.32
CA GLN A 79 8.62 3.26 -13.37
C GLN A 79 7.89 4.27 -14.27
N LEU A 80 7.33 3.81 -15.37
CA LEU A 80 6.58 4.67 -16.30
C LEU A 80 5.33 5.25 -15.64
N ILE A 81 4.51 4.44 -14.99
CA ILE A 81 3.28 4.91 -14.34
C ILE A 81 3.58 5.81 -13.14
N GLU A 82 4.61 5.49 -12.37
CA GLU A 82 5.03 6.29 -11.22
C GLU A 82 5.57 7.66 -11.64
N ALA A 83 6.34 7.73 -12.74
CA ALA A 83 6.80 9.01 -13.33
C ALA A 83 5.67 9.83 -13.96
N THR A 84 4.59 9.16 -14.42
CA THR A 84 3.45 9.83 -15.07
C THR A 84 2.49 10.46 -14.06
N ARG A 85 2.19 9.75 -12.97
CA ARG A 85 1.19 10.19 -11.97
C ARG A 85 1.41 11.60 -11.39
N PRO A 86 2.62 12.04 -11.06
CA PRO A 86 2.85 13.42 -10.61
C PRO A 86 2.42 14.46 -11.64
N LYS A 87 2.60 14.16 -12.93
CA LYS A 87 2.25 15.07 -14.03
C LYS A 87 0.73 15.22 -14.23
N LEU A 88 -0.04 14.21 -13.76
CA LEU A 88 -1.51 14.20 -13.80
C LEU A 88 -2.15 14.93 -12.60
N ASN A 89 -1.37 15.37 -11.62
CA ASN A 89 -1.88 16.06 -10.43
C ASN A 89 -2.14 17.55 -10.66
N GLN A 90 -2.68 17.89 -11.82
CA GLN A 90 -3.07 19.26 -12.17
C GLN A 90 -4.59 19.41 -12.03
N PRO A 91 -5.07 20.56 -11.52
CA PRO A 91 -6.51 20.79 -11.29
C PRO A 91 -7.36 20.70 -12.56
N GLU A 92 -6.77 21.00 -13.72
CA GLU A 92 -7.44 20.97 -15.03
C GLU A 92 -7.84 19.58 -15.50
N PHE A 93 -7.16 18.53 -15.02
CA PHE A 93 -7.44 17.14 -15.41
C PHE A 93 -8.52 16.47 -14.56
N ARG A 94 -9.00 17.12 -13.51
CA ARG A 94 -9.97 16.55 -12.58
C ARG A 94 -11.05 17.55 -12.17
N SER A 95 -12.24 17.05 -11.88
CA SER A 95 -13.28 17.89 -11.28
C SER A 95 -12.84 18.40 -9.89
N SER A 96 -13.38 19.55 -9.48
CA SER A 96 -13.10 20.14 -8.16
C SER A 96 -13.42 19.16 -7.01
N TRP A 97 -14.48 18.35 -7.17
CA TRP A 97 -14.85 17.32 -6.20
C TRP A 97 -13.78 16.22 -6.08
N GLN A 98 -13.34 15.67 -7.22
CA GLN A 98 -12.29 14.64 -7.25
C GLN A 98 -11.00 15.15 -6.61
N THR A 99 -10.60 16.37 -6.95
CA THR A 99 -9.42 17.02 -6.38
C THR A 99 -9.54 17.17 -4.86
N SER A 100 -10.66 17.71 -4.38
CA SER A 100 -10.89 17.93 -2.95
C SER A 100 -10.96 16.60 -2.17
N PHE A 101 -11.61 15.59 -2.72
CA PHE A 101 -11.69 14.25 -2.11
C PHE A 101 -10.31 13.59 -2.00
N ARG A 102 -9.48 13.65 -3.06
CA ARG A 102 -8.10 13.14 -3.03
C ARG A 102 -7.25 13.87 -2.01
N GLN A 103 -7.36 15.20 -1.95
CA GLN A 103 -6.65 16.00 -0.95
C GLN A 103 -7.07 15.64 0.48
N LEU A 104 -8.36 15.44 0.73
CA LEU A 104 -8.85 14.99 2.02
C LEU A 104 -8.29 13.62 2.39
N LEU A 105 -8.30 12.65 1.47
CA LEU A 105 -7.73 11.32 1.71
C LEU A 105 -6.24 11.39 2.05
N LEU A 106 -5.46 12.18 1.30
CA LEU A 106 -4.03 12.35 1.53
C LEU A 106 -3.69 13.16 2.79
N LEU A 107 -4.62 13.99 3.25
CA LEU A 107 -4.51 14.71 4.52
C LEU A 107 -4.77 13.81 5.73
N VAL A 108 -5.53 12.73 5.56
CA VAL A 108 -6.00 11.86 6.65
C VAL A 108 -5.31 10.51 6.68
N LEU A 109 -5.31 9.76 5.58
CA LEU A 109 -4.84 8.37 5.54
C LEU A 109 -3.38 8.16 5.99
N PRO A 110 -2.40 9.01 5.61
CA PRO A 110 -1.03 8.84 6.05
C PRO A 110 -0.79 9.13 7.56
N TYR A 111 -1.77 9.73 8.23
CA TYR A 111 -1.64 10.19 9.61
C TYR A 111 -2.57 9.41 10.55
N PRO A 112 -2.08 8.39 11.26
CA PRO A 112 -2.91 7.49 12.08
C PRO A 112 -3.82 8.22 13.07
N ASN A 113 -3.33 9.28 13.71
CA ASN A 113 -4.13 10.05 14.68
C ASN A 113 -5.29 10.81 14.02
N ARG A 114 -5.08 11.36 12.82
CA ARG A 114 -6.15 12.02 12.05
C ARG A 114 -7.17 10.99 11.55
N LEU A 115 -6.68 9.84 11.07
CA LEU A 115 -7.53 8.73 10.63
C LEU A 115 -8.38 8.21 11.80
N ARG A 116 -7.79 7.97 12.97
CA ARG A 116 -8.52 7.58 14.17
C ARG A 116 -9.58 8.59 14.59
N ALA A 117 -9.26 9.88 14.54
CA ALA A 117 -10.23 10.94 14.86
C ALA A 117 -11.43 10.92 13.89
N LEU A 118 -11.17 10.74 12.57
CA LEU A 118 -12.22 10.63 11.56
C LEU A 118 -13.07 9.36 11.73
N LEU A 119 -12.48 8.26 12.19
CA LEU A 119 -13.17 6.98 12.38
C LEU A 119 -14.00 6.92 13.69
N GLN A 120 -13.83 7.82 14.66
CA GLN A 120 -14.60 7.80 15.91
C GLN A 120 -16.12 7.85 15.68
N PRO A 121 -16.67 8.75 14.86
CA PRO A 121 -18.11 8.77 14.58
C PRO A 121 -18.60 7.48 13.92
N LEU A 122 -17.80 6.91 12.99
CA LEU A 122 -18.11 5.65 12.31
C LEU A 122 -18.11 4.47 13.28
N ARG A 123 -17.19 4.46 14.25
CA ARG A 123 -17.17 3.46 15.32
C ARG A 123 -18.43 3.56 16.19
N ALA A 124 -18.86 4.76 16.57
CA ALA A 124 -20.10 4.96 17.30
C ALA A 124 -21.31 4.48 16.48
N TYR A 125 -21.36 4.82 15.19
CA TYR A 125 -22.37 4.34 14.24
C TYR A 125 -22.44 2.79 14.20
N ALA A 126 -21.31 2.13 14.04
CA ALA A 126 -21.23 0.66 13.98
C ALA A 126 -21.57 0.00 15.33
N GLY A 127 -21.13 0.60 16.45
CA GLY A 127 -21.30 0.04 17.80
C GLY A 127 -22.67 0.22 18.45
N THR A 128 -23.47 1.17 17.99
CA THR A 128 -24.79 1.51 18.62
C THR A 128 -25.98 0.79 17.99
N GLY A 129 -25.76 -0.11 17.02
CA GLY A 129 -26.84 -0.77 16.27
C GLY A 129 -27.47 0.12 15.18
N LEU A 130 -27.07 1.38 15.06
CA LEU A 130 -27.54 2.29 14.02
C LEU A 130 -27.17 1.78 12.62
N GLN A 131 -26.00 1.19 12.47
CA GLN A 131 -25.56 0.53 11.23
C GLN A 131 -26.52 -0.58 10.82
N ARG A 132 -26.91 -1.44 11.74
CA ARG A 132 -27.87 -2.51 11.49
C ARG A 132 -29.24 -1.93 11.08
N PHE A 133 -29.72 -0.93 11.81
CA PHE A 133 -30.96 -0.26 11.51
C PHE A 133 -30.96 0.37 10.09
N THR A 134 -29.91 1.11 9.72
CA THR A 134 -29.83 1.74 8.39
C THR A 134 -29.73 0.72 7.24
N ARG A 135 -29.10 -0.43 7.46
CA ARG A 135 -29.05 -1.52 6.50
C ARG A 135 -30.38 -2.22 6.35
N GLU A 136 -31.05 -2.56 7.45
CA GLU A 136 -32.34 -3.24 7.45
C GLU A 136 -33.48 -2.38 6.86
N THR A 137 -33.46 -1.08 7.10
CA THR A 137 -34.46 -0.12 6.58
C THR A 137 -34.19 0.33 5.15
N GLY A 138 -32.99 0.09 4.62
CA GLY A 138 -32.57 0.57 3.30
C GLY A 138 -32.43 2.10 3.22
N LEU A 139 -32.31 2.80 4.36
CA LEU A 139 -32.19 4.25 4.41
C LEU A 139 -31.02 4.79 3.56
N LEU A 140 -29.91 4.03 3.50
CA LEU A 140 -28.74 4.41 2.70
C LEU A 140 -29.02 4.45 1.20
N LYS A 141 -29.96 3.63 0.69
CA LYS A 141 -30.38 3.65 -0.71
C LYS A 141 -30.99 4.99 -1.12
N LEU A 142 -31.67 5.66 -0.19
CA LEU A 142 -32.26 6.99 -0.42
C LEU A 142 -31.17 8.08 -0.56
N LEU A 143 -29.98 7.86 0.00
CA LEU A 143 -28.85 8.79 -0.05
C LEU A 143 -27.93 8.55 -1.25
N GLY A 144 -28.17 7.48 -2.01
CA GLY A 144 -27.48 7.17 -3.26
C GLY A 144 -26.63 5.90 -3.20
N PRO A 145 -26.45 5.24 -4.36
CA PRO A 145 -25.78 3.94 -4.45
C PRO A 145 -24.30 3.99 -4.07
N GLN A 146 -23.64 5.13 -4.25
CA GLN A 146 -22.22 5.30 -3.87
C GLN A 146 -22.04 5.25 -2.35
N LEU A 147 -22.92 5.91 -1.60
CA LEU A 147 -22.85 5.92 -0.13
C LEU A 147 -23.19 4.53 0.45
N GLU A 148 -24.17 3.83 -0.15
CA GLU A 148 -24.48 2.45 0.21
C GLU A 148 -23.27 1.52 -0.02
N ALA A 149 -22.61 1.63 -1.18
CA ALA A 149 -21.41 0.84 -1.50
C ALA A 149 -20.24 1.15 -0.56
N MET A 150 -19.99 2.43 -0.25
CA MET A 150 -18.95 2.83 0.70
C MET A 150 -19.22 2.30 2.11
N GLU A 151 -20.47 2.35 2.57
CA GLU A 151 -20.86 1.82 3.87
C GLU A 151 -20.74 0.29 3.93
N ALA A 152 -21.10 -0.41 2.86
CA ALA A 152 -20.96 -1.86 2.77
C ALA A 152 -19.48 -2.33 2.83
N LEU A 153 -18.55 -1.48 2.42
CA LEU A 153 -17.11 -1.74 2.48
C LEU A 153 -16.47 -1.36 3.83
N LEU A 154 -17.24 -0.74 4.76
CA LEU A 154 -16.70 -0.36 6.07
C LEU A 154 -16.32 -1.63 6.86
N PRO A 155 -15.01 -1.83 7.14
CA PRO A 155 -14.58 -2.98 7.93
C PRO A 155 -14.99 -2.82 9.40
N PRO A 156 -14.99 -3.90 10.19
CA PRO A 156 -15.19 -3.83 11.62
C PRO A 156 -14.16 -2.89 12.27
N LEU A 157 -14.62 -1.94 13.07
CA LEU A 157 -13.76 -0.99 13.78
C LEU A 157 -13.56 -1.47 15.22
N SER A 158 -12.48 -2.21 15.46
CA SER A 158 -12.14 -2.70 16.79
C SER A 158 -11.62 -1.58 17.71
N PRO A 159 -11.84 -1.66 19.03
CA PRO A 159 -11.30 -0.70 20.01
C PRO A 159 -9.77 -0.58 19.94
N GLU A 160 -9.09 -1.69 19.63
CA GLU A 160 -7.63 -1.79 19.56
C GLU A 160 -7.03 -0.91 18.46
N GLY A 161 -7.76 -0.67 17.35
CA GLY A 161 -7.33 0.20 16.25
C GLY A 161 -7.21 1.68 16.62
N PHE A 162 -7.74 2.10 17.79
CA PHE A 162 -7.75 3.51 18.20
C PHE A 162 -6.58 3.93 19.11
N ALA A 163 -5.70 3.00 19.49
CA ALA A 163 -4.47 3.31 20.24
C ALA A 163 -3.39 2.26 19.94
N ASP A 164 -2.17 2.70 19.73
CA ASP A 164 -1.04 1.79 19.68
C ASP A 164 -0.67 1.36 21.11
N ARG A 165 -0.49 0.06 21.31
CA ARG A 165 -0.27 -0.55 22.64
C ARG A 165 1.08 -1.30 22.72
N PHE A 166 1.95 -1.08 21.74
CA PHE A 166 3.24 -1.76 21.71
C PHE A 166 4.28 -1.00 22.54
N PRO A 167 5.08 -1.69 23.37
CA PRO A 167 6.28 -1.10 23.95
C PRO A 167 7.31 -0.82 22.86
N LEU A 168 8.26 0.09 23.13
CA LEU A 168 9.36 0.38 22.20
C LEU A 168 10.11 -0.91 21.81
N VAL A 169 10.33 -1.80 22.80
CA VAL A 169 11.03 -3.07 22.60
C VAL A 169 10.17 -4.19 23.15
N SER A 170 9.86 -5.16 22.31
CA SER A 170 9.24 -6.43 22.69
C SER A 170 10.33 -7.52 22.69
N PRO A 171 10.69 -8.08 23.86
CA PRO A 171 11.83 -8.99 23.99
C PRO A 171 11.58 -10.33 23.29
N ALA A 172 12.65 -10.97 22.83
CA ALA A 172 12.60 -12.31 22.27
C ALA A 172 12.18 -13.33 23.35
N GLN A 173 11.45 -14.37 22.94
CA GLN A 173 11.18 -15.52 23.79
C GLN A 173 12.28 -16.57 23.60
N GLY A 174 12.91 -16.98 24.70
CA GLY A 174 14.04 -17.90 24.67
C GLY A 174 15.36 -17.27 24.20
N GLU A 175 16.17 -18.02 23.45
CA GLU A 175 17.44 -17.55 22.92
C GLU A 175 17.23 -16.47 21.85
N ARG A 176 17.89 -15.33 22.01
CA ARG A 176 17.80 -14.22 21.06
C ARG A 176 18.55 -14.55 19.78
N ARG A 177 17.82 -14.58 18.65
CA ARG A 177 18.35 -14.86 17.30
C ARG A 177 18.63 -13.58 16.47
N GLY A 178 18.11 -12.45 16.93
CA GLY A 178 18.29 -11.16 16.23
C GLY A 178 17.36 -10.07 16.74
N ARG A 179 17.51 -8.88 16.16
CA ARG A 179 16.75 -7.66 16.51
C ARG A 179 16.18 -7.04 15.24
N VAL A 180 14.88 -6.84 15.19
CA VAL A 180 14.16 -6.36 14.00
C VAL A 180 13.28 -5.18 14.32
N GLY A 181 13.16 -4.23 13.39
CA GLY A 181 12.18 -3.16 13.45
C GLY A 181 10.86 -3.63 12.84
N LEU A 182 9.73 -3.20 13.40
CA LEU A 182 8.41 -3.46 12.80
C LEU A 182 7.71 -2.15 12.47
N VAL A 183 7.33 -1.99 11.19
CA VAL A 183 6.51 -0.89 10.72
C VAL A 183 5.04 -1.27 10.84
N LEU A 184 4.30 -0.55 11.68
CA LEU A 184 2.89 -0.83 11.99
C LEU A 184 1.93 -0.51 10.83
N GLY A 185 2.35 0.35 9.87
CA GLY A 185 1.50 0.85 8.80
C GLY A 185 0.45 1.87 9.27
N CYS A 186 0.14 2.87 8.45
CA CYS A 186 -0.79 3.94 8.85
C CYS A 186 -2.26 3.46 8.88
N VAL A 187 -2.68 2.70 7.87
CA VAL A 187 -4.06 2.18 7.74
C VAL A 187 -4.22 0.88 8.53
N GLN A 188 -3.26 -0.05 8.41
CA GLN A 188 -3.31 -1.36 9.05
C GLN A 188 -3.49 -1.27 10.56
N ARG A 189 -2.72 -0.39 11.25
CA ARG A 189 -2.84 -0.22 12.73
C ARG A 189 -4.20 0.32 13.18
N CYS A 190 -4.99 0.92 12.27
CA CYS A 190 -6.31 1.43 12.57
C CYS A 190 -7.43 0.43 12.28
N PHE A 191 -7.32 -0.33 11.19
CA PHE A 191 -8.39 -1.22 10.72
C PHE A 191 -8.16 -2.68 11.11
N ASP A 192 -6.91 -3.12 11.17
CA ASP A 192 -6.55 -4.49 11.52
C ASP A 192 -5.30 -4.54 12.43
N PRO A 193 -5.39 -4.04 13.66
CA PRO A 193 -4.28 -4.05 14.61
C PRO A 193 -3.84 -5.46 14.99
N GLY A 194 -4.73 -6.45 14.88
CA GLY A 194 -4.45 -7.87 15.19
C GLY A 194 -3.33 -8.46 14.34
N VAL A 195 -3.15 -7.98 13.11
CA VAL A 195 -2.01 -8.39 12.26
C VAL A 195 -0.68 -7.99 12.90
N ASN A 196 -0.57 -6.77 13.42
CA ASN A 196 0.64 -6.33 14.10
C ASN A 196 0.89 -7.10 15.40
N GLU A 197 -0.15 -7.37 16.19
CA GLU A 197 -0.07 -8.16 17.42
C GLU A 197 0.40 -9.59 17.13
N ALA A 198 -0.19 -10.23 16.12
CA ALA A 198 0.21 -11.58 15.69
C ALA A 198 1.65 -11.59 15.15
N THR A 199 2.04 -10.56 14.41
CA THR A 199 3.42 -10.41 13.89
C THR A 199 4.43 -10.32 15.02
N VAL A 200 4.19 -9.48 16.03
CA VAL A 200 5.06 -9.38 17.22
C VAL A 200 5.15 -10.73 17.93
N ALA A 201 4.01 -11.38 18.18
CA ALA A 201 3.97 -12.68 18.88
C ALA A 201 4.76 -13.76 18.13
N VAL A 202 4.60 -13.85 16.80
CA VAL A 202 5.33 -14.82 15.97
C VAL A 202 6.83 -14.53 15.96
N LEU A 203 7.24 -13.29 15.84
CA LEU A 203 8.66 -12.90 15.86
C LEU A 203 9.30 -13.20 17.23
N GLN A 204 8.64 -12.83 18.33
CA GLN A 204 9.12 -13.14 19.68
C GLN A 204 9.26 -14.65 19.90
N ALA A 205 8.26 -15.44 19.50
CA ALA A 205 8.27 -16.90 19.64
C ALA A 205 9.37 -17.57 18.77
N ASN A 206 9.83 -16.89 17.74
CA ASN A 206 10.95 -17.32 16.91
C ASN A 206 12.31 -16.76 17.39
N GLY A 207 12.37 -16.11 18.55
CA GLY A 207 13.60 -15.62 19.15
C GLY A 207 14.04 -14.26 18.64
N PHE A 208 13.17 -13.45 18.02
CA PHE A 208 13.52 -12.10 17.60
C PHE A 208 13.00 -11.05 18.58
N GLU A 209 13.88 -10.10 18.92
CA GLU A 209 13.51 -8.89 19.63
C GLU A 209 12.91 -7.90 18.62
N VAL A 210 11.74 -7.35 18.94
CA VAL A 210 11.00 -6.47 18.01
C VAL A 210 10.99 -5.05 18.53
N VAL A 211 11.52 -4.12 17.73
CA VAL A 211 11.57 -2.69 18.01
C VAL A 211 10.46 -1.98 17.27
N ILE A 212 9.66 -1.19 18.00
CA ILE A 212 8.52 -0.46 17.48
C ILE A 212 8.58 0.99 17.97
N PRO A 213 9.26 1.90 17.25
CA PRO A 213 9.30 3.31 17.61
C PRO A 213 7.90 3.91 17.70
N ALA A 214 7.62 4.66 18.77
CA ALA A 214 6.29 5.23 19.02
C ALA A 214 5.94 6.38 18.05
N ASP A 215 6.95 7.06 17.53
CA ASP A 215 6.85 8.19 16.61
C ASP A 215 6.82 7.79 15.14
N GLN A 216 6.90 6.48 14.82
CA GLN A 216 6.84 6.01 13.45
C GLN A 216 5.56 6.45 12.74
N GLY A 217 5.74 7.00 11.53
CA GLY A 217 4.67 7.50 10.69
C GLY A 217 4.20 6.51 9.61
N CYS A 218 3.82 7.07 8.48
CA CYS A 218 3.43 6.35 7.26
C CYS A 218 4.65 6.11 6.36
N CYS A 219 4.66 4.99 5.64
CA CYS A 219 5.68 4.70 4.61
C CYS A 219 5.59 5.58 3.36
N GLY A 220 4.51 6.38 3.19
CA GLY A 220 4.33 7.22 2.01
C GLY A 220 3.76 6.52 0.77
N ALA A 221 3.51 5.19 0.80
CA ALA A 221 3.08 4.43 -0.37
C ALA A 221 1.82 4.98 -1.04
N VAL A 222 0.80 5.34 -0.26
CA VAL A 222 -0.44 5.92 -0.81
C VAL A 222 -0.17 7.25 -1.51
N SER A 223 0.64 8.11 -0.91
CA SER A 223 1.03 9.40 -1.50
C SER A 223 1.84 9.19 -2.77
N HIS A 224 2.78 8.24 -2.78
CA HIS A 224 3.58 7.86 -3.93
C HIS A 224 2.71 7.40 -5.10
N HIS A 225 1.83 6.43 -4.86
CA HIS A 225 0.91 5.93 -5.89
C HIS A 225 -0.13 6.96 -6.36
N GLN A 226 -0.32 8.04 -5.62
CA GLN A 226 -1.13 9.19 -6.05
C GLN A 226 -0.30 10.30 -6.69
N GLY A 227 1.00 10.11 -6.89
CA GLY A 227 1.90 11.08 -7.52
C GLY A 227 2.21 12.31 -6.66
N GLN A 228 2.09 12.19 -5.33
CA GLN A 228 2.43 13.26 -4.37
C GLN A 228 3.87 13.10 -3.89
N LEU A 229 4.83 13.38 -4.77
CA LEU A 229 6.24 13.09 -4.54
C LEU A 229 6.78 13.76 -3.27
N GLN A 230 6.51 15.07 -3.09
CA GLN A 230 6.98 15.80 -1.91
C GLN A 230 6.46 15.18 -0.61
N GLN A 231 5.15 14.92 -0.51
CA GLN A 231 4.57 14.27 0.67
C GLN A 231 5.14 12.88 0.88
N THR A 232 5.41 12.12 -0.20
CA THR A 232 6.05 10.81 -0.11
C THR A 232 7.43 10.92 0.52
N GLN A 233 8.26 11.85 0.06
CA GLN A 233 9.60 12.06 0.57
C GLN A 233 9.62 12.50 2.04
N GLU A 234 8.71 13.41 2.42
CA GLU A 234 8.55 13.85 3.82
C GLU A 234 8.17 12.68 4.74
N LEU A 235 7.20 11.87 4.35
CA LEU A 235 6.74 10.71 5.13
C LEU A 235 7.81 9.61 5.21
N ALA A 236 8.45 9.31 4.10
CA ALA A 236 9.50 8.31 4.02
C ALA A 236 10.73 8.70 4.85
N SER A 237 11.17 9.95 4.75
CA SER A 237 12.29 10.47 5.55
C SER A 237 11.99 10.43 7.05
N ALA A 238 10.79 10.81 7.47
CA ALA A 238 10.37 10.72 8.85
C ALA A 238 10.34 9.27 9.36
N LEU A 239 9.88 8.33 8.53
CA LEU A 239 9.88 6.91 8.90
C LEU A 239 11.30 6.35 9.01
N VAL A 240 12.20 6.68 8.09
CA VAL A 240 13.64 6.28 8.19
C VAL A 240 14.25 6.82 9.47
N GLN A 241 13.99 8.11 9.78
CA GLN A 241 14.53 8.75 10.98
C GLN A 241 14.05 8.09 12.27
N SER A 242 12.80 7.60 12.33
CA SER A 242 12.28 6.92 13.53
C SER A 242 13.02 5.61 13.88
N PHE A 243 13.75 5.01 12.92
CA PHE A 243 14.58 3.82 13.13
C PHE A 243 16.10 4.10 13.10
N ALA A 244 16.52 5.35 12.92
CA ALA A 244 17.92 5.69 12.62
C ALA A 244 18.93 5.31 13.73
N GLU A 245 18.48 5.37 14.99
CA GLU A 245 19.35 5.06 16.15
C GLU A 245 19.33 3.57 16.54
N GLU A 246 18.52 2.76 15.84
CA GLU A 246 18.31 1.37 16.19
C GLU A 246 19.24 0.45 15.38
N ALA A 247 20.02 -0.38 16.09
CA ALA A 247 20.83 -1.42 15.46
C ALA A 247 19.93 -2.62 15.13
N LEU A 248 19.50 -2.75 13.87
CA LEU A 248 18.55 -3.74 13.41
C LEU A 248 19.15 -4.68 12.37
N ASP A 249 18.74 -5.95 12.40
CA ASP A 249 19.07 -6.93 11.35
C ASP A 249 18.19 -6.78 10.11
N ALA A 250 16.96 -6.28 10.30
CA ALA A 250 15.99 -5.98 9.24
C ALA A 250 14.91 -5.01 9.73
N VAL A 251 14.28 -4.28 8.82
CA VAL A 251 13.03 -3.53 9.04
C VAL A 251 11.90 -4.30 8.38
N LEU A 252 10.92 -4.72 9.16
CA LEU A 252 9.86 -5.61 8.72
C LEU A 252 8.54 -4.88 8.50
N VAL A 253 7.79 -5.35 7.50
CA VAL A 253 6.44 -4.89 7.20
C VAL A 253 5.51 -6.08 7.01
N ALA A 254 4.23 -5.93 7.39
CA ALA A 254 3.18 -6.92 7.13
C ALA A 254 2.20 -6.47 6.02
N ALA A 255 2.49 -5.35 5.35
CA ALA A 255 1.68 -4.80 4.27
C ALA A 255 2.52 -4.67 3.00
N SER A 256 2.20 -5.44 1.97
CA SER A 256 2.98 -5.55 0.73
C SER A 256 3.18 -4.21 0.00
N GLY A 257 2.15 -3.34 -0.05
CA GLY A 257 2.28 -2.01 -0.65
C GLY A 257 3.25 -1.10 0.10
N CYS A 258 3.31 -1.19 1.44
CA CYS A 258 4.36 -0.51 2.22
C CYS A 258 5.74 -1.08 1.89
N GLY A 259 5.88 -2.41 1.88
CA GLY A 259 7.14 -3.09 1.59
C GLY A 259 7.71 -2.73 0.22
N HIS A 260 6.87 -2.74 -0.81
CA HIS A 260 7.25 -2.35 -2.16
C HIS A 260 7.83 -0.93 -2.21
N THR A 261 7.10 0.05 -1.68
CA THR A 261 7.56 1.45 -1.68
C THR A 261 8.81 1.66 -0.82
N MET A 262 8.91 1.01 0.35
CA MET A 262 10.06 1.15 1.24
C MET A 262 11.32 0.52 0.64
N LYS A 263 11.21 -0.57 -0.13
CA LYS A 263 12.33 -1.17 -0.88
C LYS A 263 12.86 -0.23 -1.97
N ALA A 264 12.00 0.68 -2.49
CA ALA A 264 12.36 1.67 -3.50
C ALA A 264 12.85 3.02 -2.92
N TYR A 265 13.01 3.17 -1.61
CA TYR A 265 13.42 4.44 -0.99
C TYR A 265 14.76 4.97 -1.52
N GLY A 266 15.68 4.09 -1.91
CA GLY A 266 16.94 4.50 -2.53
C GLY A 266 16.79 5.26 -3.85
N GLU A 267 15.64 5.09 -4.54
CA GLU A 267 15.30 5.82 -5.78
C GLU A 267 14.45 7.07 -5.49
N LEU A 268 13.72 7.07 -4.37
CA LEU A 268 12.77 8.12 -3.97
C LEU A 268 13.39 9.23 -3.12
N LEU A 269 14.39 8.88 -2.34
CA LEU A 269 15.07 9.78 -1.41
C LEU A 269 16.51 10.00 -1.88
N ASP A 270 17.01 11.21 -1.70
CA ASP A 270 18.42 11.51 -1.96
C ASP A 270 19.32 10.64 -1.08
N GLY A 271 20.06 9.75 -1.66
CA GLY A 271 20.94 8.65 -1.23
C GLY A 271 21.43 8.49 0.22
N ALA A 272 21.21 9.49 1.10
CA ALA A 272 21.56 9.44 2.51
C ALA A 272 20.38 9.06 3.44
N ALA A 273 19.17 8.98 2.94
CA ALA A 273 17.95 8.80 3.73
C ALA A 273 17.32 7.41 3.50
N ASN A 274 18.11 6.36 3.64
CA ASN A 274 17.60 4.98 3.56
C ASN A 274 17.78 4.27 4.91
N PHE A 275 17.07 3.17 5.11
CA PHE A 275 17.30 2.32 6.28
C PHE A 275 18.70 1.73 6.24
N SER A 276 19.34 1.64 7.40
CA SER A 276 20.63 0.95 7.56
C SER A 276 20.53 -0.57 7.44
N ALA A 277 19.31 -1.12 7.61
CA ALA A 277 19.00 -2.54 7.51
C ALA A 277 18.03 -2.82 6.33
N PRO A 278 18.03 -4.03 5.75
CA PRO A 278 17.17 -4.36 4.64
C PRO A 278 15.68 -4.34 5.05
N VAL A 279 14.83 -3.83 4.15
CA VAL A 279 13.38 -3.90 4.29
C VAL A 279 12.88 -5.23 3.74
N LEU A 280 12.17 -5.99 4.57
CA LEU A 280 11.64 -7.31 4.21
C LEU A 280 10.17 -7.44 4.62
N ASP A 281 9.39 -8.21 3.86
CA ASP A 281 8.12 -8.69 4.36
C ASP A 281 8.34 -9.69 5.51
N VAL A 282 7.41 -9.75 6.46
CA VAL A 282 7.52 -10.65 7.62
C VAL A 282 7.65 -12.11 7.19
N HIS A 283 6.90 -12.54 6.17
CA HIS A 283 6.96 -13.91 5.66
C HIS A 283 8.28 -14.18 4.93
N GLU A 284 8.76 -13.23 4.13
CA GLU A 284 10.07 -13.26 3.48
C GLU A 284 11.20 -13.40 4.51
N PHE A 285 11.15 -12.59 5.57
CA PHE A 285 12.14 -12.65 6.66
C PHE A 285 12.14 -14.02 7.36
N LEU A 286 10.96 -14.51 7.75
CA LEU A 286 10.84 -15.80 8.43
C LEU A 286 11.24 -16.98 7.54
N ALA A 287 10.93 -16.92 6.24
CA ALA A 287 11.37 -17.92 5.28
C ALA A 287 12.90 -17.95 5.15
N ASN A 288 13.55 -16.77 5.08
CA ASN A 288 15.01 -16.65 4.95
C ASN A 288 15.75 -17.07 6.23
N ARG A 289 15.23 -16.71 7.41
CA ARG A 289 15.85 -17.00 8.72
C ARG A 289 15.49 -18.39 9.27
N GLY A 290 14.46 -19.01 8.75
CA GLY A 290 13.89 -20.25 9.25
C GLY A 290 13.18 -20.08 10.60
N LEU A 291 12.19 -20.91 10.84
CA LEU A 291 11.46 -20.95 12.13
C LEU A 291 12.32 -21.61 13.21
N SER A 292 12.21 -21.15 14.46
CA SER A 292 12.86 -21.77 15.60
C SER A 292 12.33 -23.19 15.84
N LYS A 293 13.18 -24.09 16.36
CA LYS A 293 12.75 -25.48 16.66
C LYS A 293 11.61 -25.53 17.67
N SER A 294 11.65 -24.67 18.69
CA SER A 294 10.61 -24.55 19.70
C SER A 294 9.28 -24.10 19.10
N PHE A 295 9.31 -23.12 18.19
CA PHE A 295 8.10 -22.65 17.49
C PHE A 295 7.52 -23.75 16.59
N GLN A 296 8.36 -24.45 15.81
CA GLN A 296 7.91 -25.55 14.95
C GLN A 296 7.23 -26.69 15.75
N GLN A 297 7.77 -27.00 16.94
CA GLN A 297 7.20 -28.01 17.83
C GLN A 297 5.87 -27.58 18.47
N ALA A 298 5.65 -26.27 18.61
CA ALA A 298 4.41 -25.73 19.17
C ALA A 298 3.29 -25.56 18.11
N LEU A 299 3.61 -25.71 16.82
CA LEU A 299 2.61 -25.63 15.75
C LEU A 299 1.64 -26.81 15.83
N THR A 300 0.36 -26.50 15.77
CA THR A 300 -0.71 -27.51 15.68
C THR A 300 -1.31 -27.49 14.28
N PRO A 301 -1.65 -28.66 13.71
CA PRO A 301 -2.33 -28.72 12.42
C PRO A 301 -3.67 -27.97 12.47
N LEU A 302 -3.92 -27.15 11.46
CA LEU A 302 -5.20 -26.47 11.29
C LEU A 302 -6.10 -27.39 10.43
N PRO A 303 -7.18 -27.98 10.99
CA PRO A 303 -8.01 -28.96 10.29
C PRO A 303 -9.04 -28.27 9.36
N CYS A 304 -8.56 -27.43 8.44
CA CYS A 304 -9.42 -26.75 7.48
C CYS A 304 -8.70 -26.58 6.13
N ALA A 305 -9.48 -26.39 5.06
CA ALA A 305 -8.97 -25.96 3.78
C ALA A 305 -8.68 -24.46 3.85
N VAL A 306 -7.49 -24.06 3.41
CA VAL A 306 -7.06 -22.67 3.38
C VAL A 306 -6.81 -22.25 1.93
N ALA A 307 -7.38 -21.11 1.51
CA ALA A 307 -7.01 -20.44 0.27
C ALA A 307 -6.05 -19.31 0.62
N TYR A 308 -4.90 -19.28 -0.02
CA TYR A 308 -3.94 -18.19 0.08
C TYR A 308 -3.99 -17.33 -1.18
N HIS A 309 -4.12 -16.04 -1.04
CA HIS A 309 -4.07 -15.07 -2.14
C HIS A 309 -2.85 -14.18 -1.96
N ASP A 310 -1.89 -14.34 -2.85
CA ASP A 310 -0.71 -13.47 -2.87
C ASP A 310 -1.13 -12.02 -3.17
N ALA A 311 -0.58 -11.08 -2.40
CA ALA A 311 -0.76 -9.67 -2.71
C ALA A 311 0.03 -9.29 -3.96
N CYS A 312 -0.53 -8.41 -4.80
CA CYS A 312 0.09 -8.03 -6.08
C CYS A 312 1.56 -7.63 -5.94
N HIS A 313 1.89 -6.77 -4.99
CA HIS A 313 3.26 -6.31 -4.75
C HIS A 313 4.17 -7.33 -4.04
N MET A 314 3.69 -8.53 -3.76
CA MET A 314 4.53 -9.66 -3.33
C MET A 314 4.93 -10.56 -4.49
N ILE A 315 4.09 -10.59 -5.56
CA ILE A 315 4.32 -11.46 -6.74
C ILE A 315 5.07 -10.69 -7.82
N HIS A 316 4.78 -9.42 -7.96
CA HIS A 316 5.21 -8.55 -9.05
C HIS A 316 6.12 -7.44 -8.56
#